data_63510a96513007b4ae5fa00352e8ca29
#
_entry.id   63510a96513007b4ae5fa00352e8ca29
#
_cell.length_a   1.000
_cell.length_b   1.000
_cell.length_c   1.000
_cell.angle_alpha   90.00
_cell.angle_beta   90.00
_cell.angle_gamma   90.00
#
_symmetry.space_group_name_H-M   'P 1'
#
loop_
_entity.id
_entity.type
_entity.pdbx_description
1 polymer ?
#
loop_
_entity_poly.entity_id
_entity_poly.type
_entity_poly.pdbx_seq_one_letter_code
_entity_poly.pdbx_strand_id
1 'polypeptide(L)'
;MSKIQIDEQVCLRKGLTPQEVMIALAIRSGDWEEDISNMMAREILVNRGGKYLVTQRWSEVIDEIICDSSDNAPSDERLLNLAKKMRECFPEGKMPGTPYYYRCNNGEVVKKMKKFFLQYGEYSDEEIIEACKRFVASFNGNYRYLPLVKYFIYKMKDEKDEEGNIHKVEHSPLADYLENKEEDNTINSNSDDWLMNSRN
;
A
#
# COMPACT_ATOMS: atom_id res chain seq x y z
N MET A 1 18.47 16.23 -20.82
CA MET A 1 18.46 14.86 -20.34
C MET A 1 17.43 14.09 -21.13
N SER A 2 17.80 12.99 -21.80
CA SER A 2 16.85 12.15 -22.52
C SER A 2 16.05 11.32 -21.49
N LYS A 3 14.72 11.42 -21.53
CA LYS A 3 13.85 10.52 -20.75
C LYS A 3 14.04 9.10 -21.29
N ILE A 4 14.36 8.15 -20.42
CA ILE A 4 14.31 6.73 -20.75
C ILE A 4 12.88 6.28 -20.43
N GLN A 5 12.14 5.87 -21.47
CA GLN A 5 10.82 5.29 -21.34
C GLN A 5 10.95 3.77 -21.50
N ILE A 6 10.46 3.01 -20.54
CA ILE A 6 10.44 1.54 -20.56
C ILE A 6 9.01 1.12 -20.90
N ASP A 7 8.85 0.45 -22.04
CA ASP A 7 7.56 -0.09 -22.49
C ASP A 7 7.37 -1.49 -21.89
N GLU A 8 6.43 -1.60 -20.98
CA GLU A 8 6.12 -2.85 -20.27
C GLU A 8 5.66 -3.98 -21.22
N GLN A 9 4.89 -3.65 -22.27
CA GLN A 9 4.43 -4.64 -23.24
C GLN A 9 5.59 -5.21 -24.07
N VAL A 10 6.60 -4.40 -24.34
CA VAL A 10 7.83 -4.86 -25.00
C VAL A 10 8.64 -5.73 -24.04
N CYS A 11 8.73 -5.37 -22.78
CA CYS A 11 9.43 -6.16 -21.75
C CYS A 11 8.79 -7.56 -21.65
N LEU A 12 7.47 -7.64 -21.47
CA LEU A 12 6.74 -8.90 -21.38
C LEU A 12 6.95 -9.81 -22.59
N ARG A 13 6.89 -9.26 -23.82
CA ARG A 13 7.17 -10.03 -25.04
C ARG A 13 8.58 -10.56 -25.13
N LYS A 14 9.54 -9.97 -24.41
CA LYS A 14 10.94 -10.40 -24.34
C LYS A 14 11.23 -11.26 -23.11
N GLY A 15 10.24 -11.53 -22.26
CA GLY A 15 10.40 -12.32 -21.05
C GLY A 15 11.17 -11.59 -19.95
N LEU A 16 11.09 -10.25 -19.92
CA LEU A 16 11.73 -9.39 -18.92
C LEU A 16 10.67 -8.57 -18.19
N THR A 17 10.98 -8.20 -16.97
CA THR A 17 10.23 -7.18 -16.23
C THR A 17 10.85 -5.79 -16.43
N PRO A 18 10.11 -4.69 -16.29
CA PRO A 18 10.67 -3.34 -16.30
C PRO A 18 11.82 -3.16 -15.30
N GLN A 19 11.71 -3.78 -14.13
CA GLN A 19 12.74 -3.76 -13.07
C GLN A 19 14.05 -4.41 -13.53
N GLU A 20 13.97 -5.58 -14.19
CA GLU A 20 15.15 -6.26 -14.74
C GLU A 20 15.83 -5.41 -15.81
N VAL A 21 15.05 -4.71 -16.65
CA VAL A 21 15.60 -3.79 -17.64
C VAL A 21 16.30 -2.60 -16.97
N MET A 22 15.74 -2.02 -15.92
CA MET A 22 16.38 -0.94 -15.15
C MET A 22 17.69 -1.38 -14.53
N ILE A 23 17.72 -2.55 -13.88
CA ILE A 23 18.93 -3.14 -13.29
C ILE A 23 19.99 -3.39 -14.38
N ALA A 24 19.58 -3.98 -15.52
CA ALA A 24 20.48 -4.23 -16.64
C ALA A 24 21.08 -2.93 -17.22
N LEU A 25 20.30 -1.87 -17.28
CA LEU A 25 20.75 -0.55 -17.73
C LEU A 25 21.78 0.04 -16.73
N ALA A 26 21.51 -0.04 -15.43
CA ALA A 26 22.44 0.40 -14.39
C ALA A 26 23.77 -0.36 -14.44
N ILE A 27 23.73 -1.69 -14.55
CA ILE A 27 24.95 -2.52 -14.69
C ILE A 27 25.71 -2.17 -15.98
N ARG A 28 25.01 -1.93 -17.09
CA ARG A 28 25.63 -1.60 -18.37
C ARG A 28 26.32 -0.22 -18.36
N SER A 29 25.83 0.74 -17.55
CA SER A 29 26.48 2.05 -17.40
C SER A 29 27.85 1.95 -16.73
N GLY A 30 28.07 0.92 -15.91
CA GLY A 30 29.34 0.67 -15.22
C GLY A 30 29.53 1.48 -13.94
N ASP A 31 28.66 2.44 -13.66
CA ASP A 31 28.82 3.42 -12.57
C ASP A 31 27.99 3.07 -11.31
N TRP A 32 27.32 1.93 -11.31
CA TRP A 32 26.35 1.57 -10.26
C TRP A 32 26.99 1.44 -8.85
N GLU A 33 28.25 1.05 -8.74
CA GLU A 33 28.92 0.96 -7.43
C GLU A 33 29.21 2.34 -6.84
N GLU A 34 29.61 3.30 -7.70
CA GLU A 34 29.78 4.69 -7.30
C GLU A 34 28.44 5.33 -6.95
N ASP A 35 27.38 5.05 -7.72
CA ASP A 35 26.03 5.51 -7.45
C ASP A 35 25.52 4.99 -6.10
N ILE A 36 25.73 3.70 -5.77
CA ILE A 36 25.37 3.13 -4.47
C ILE A 36 26.14 3.84 -3.33
N SER A 37 27.45 4.06 -3.50
CA SER A 37 28.28 4.74 -2.51
C SER A 37 27.78 6.17 -2.27
N ASN A 38 27.47 6.88 -3.31
CA ASN A 38 26.89 8.23 -3.25
C ASN A 38 25.50 8.24 -2.59
N MET A 39 24.65 7.26 -2.89
CA MET A 39 23.34 7.12 -2.26
C MET A 39 23.44 6.78 -0.77
N MET A 40 24.44 5.98 -0.37
CA MET A 40 24.72 5.71 1.05
C MET A 40 25.22 6.96 1.78
N ALA A 41 26.15 7.73 1.18
CA ALA A 41 26.64 8.98 1.74
C ALA A 41 25.54 10.03 1.94
N ARG A 42 24.49 10.00 1.12
CA ARG A 42 23.30 10.86 1.20
C ARG A 42 22.17 10.26 2.08
N GLU A 43 22.41 9.15 2.74
CA GLU A 43 21.44 8.43 3.56
C GLU A 43 20.18 8.01 2.78
N ILE A 44 20.28 7.84 1.47
CA ILE A 44 19.21 7.30 0.61
C ILE A 44 19.09 5.80 0.83
N LEU A 45 20.24 5.12 0.88
CA LEU A 45 20.36 3.70 1.16
C LEU A 45 21.09 3.45 2.48
N VAL A 46 20.76 2.34 3.11
CA VAL A 46 21.52 1.76 4.23
C VAL A 46 21.85 0.31 3.90
N ASN A 47 23.05 -0.14 4.28
CA ASN A 47 23.44 -1.54 4.16
C ASN A 47 23.16 -2.25 5.50
N ARG A 48 22.33 -3.28 5.48
CA ARG A 48 22.07 -4.14 6.64
C ARG A 48 22.32 -5.60 6.25
N GLY A 49 23.39 -6.17 6.79
CA GLY A 49 23.72 -7.58 6.52
C GLY A 49 23.98 -7.90 5.04
N GLY A 50 24.57 -6.98 4.27
CA GLY A 50 24.83 -7.16 2.84
C GLY A 50 23.65 -6.84 1.92
N LYS A 51 22.49 -6.45 2.48
CA LYS A 51 21.34 -5.98 1.70
C LYS A 51 21.24 -4.46 1.75
N TYR A 52 21.01 -3.85 0.60
CA TYR A 52 20.74 -2.41 0.51
C TYR A 52 19.25 -2.16 0.67
N LEU A 53 18.90 -1.26 1.59
CA LEU A 53 17.51 -0.87 1.88
C LEU A 53 17.40 0.64 1.68
N VAL A 54 16.30 1.07 1.05
CA VAL A 54 15.94 2.49 0.98
C VAL A 54 15.50 2.97 2.35
N THR A 55 16.01 4.11 2.82
CA THR A 55 15.56 4.69 4.09
C THR A 55 14.10 5.15 3.99
N GLN A 56 13.38 5.14 5.11
CA GLN A 56 11.96 5.51 5.13
C GLN A 56 11.70 6.89 4.52
N ARG A 57 12.55 7.87 4.84
CA ARG A 57 12.47 9.23 4.28
C ARG A 57 12.51 9.24 2.77
N TRP A 58 13.44 8.48 2.18
CA TRP A 58 13.64 8.46 0.73
C TRP A 58 12.66 7.53 0.02
N SER A 59 12.12 6.52 0.69
CA SER A 59 11.02 5.73 0.13
C SER A 59 9.82 6.61 -0.22
N GLU A 60 9.46 7.54 0.67
CA GLU A 60 8.38 8.49 0.40
C GLU A 60 8.67 9.42 -0.78
N VAL A 61 9.92 9.89 -0.90
CA VAL A 61 10.34 10.76 -2.03
C VAL A 61 10.35 9.99 -3.36
N ILE A 62 10.82 8.73 -3.34
CA ILE A 62 10.81 7.87 -4.54
C ILE A 62 9.39 7.60 -4.99
N ASP A 63 8.49 7.27 -4.06
CA ASP A 63 7.07 7.07 -4.35
C ASP A 63 6.45 8.32 -4.99
N GLU A 64 6.79 9.52 -4.49
CA GLU A 64 6.32 10.79 -5.04
C GLU A 64 6.86 11.01 -6.47
N ILE A 65 8.14 10.74 -6.72
CA ILE A 65 8.75 10.86 -8.06
C ILE A 65 8.09 9.89 -9.05
N ILE A 66 7.85 8.65 -8.65
CA ILE A 66 7.20 7.64 -9.50
C ILE A 66 5.77 8.06 -9.81
N CYS A 67 5.01 8.51 -8.78
CA CYS A 67 3.64 8.99 -8.96
C CYS A 67 3.55 10.18 -9.92
N ASP A 68 4.46 11.14 -9.81
CA ASP A 68 4.46 12.33 -10.68
C ASP A 68 4.92 12.04 -12.13
N SER A 69 5.65 10.93 -12.33
CA SER A 69 6.19 10.53 -13.64
C SER A 69 5.27 9.59 -14.41
N SER A 70 4.19 9.12 -13.83
CA SER A 70 3.30 8.12 -14.41
C SER A 70 2.19 8.80 -15.22
N ASP A 71 2.23 8.67 -16.54
CA ASP A 71 1.19 9.16 -17.45
C ASP A 71 -0.16 8.41 -17.27
N ASN A 72 -0.16 7.28 -16.56
CA ASN A 72 -1.33 6.46 -16.25
C ASN A 72 -1.84 6.69 -14.81
N ALA A 73 -1.28 7.62 -14.04
CA ALA A 73 -1.81 7.93 -12.72
C ALA A 73 -3.24 8.50 -12.86
N PRO A 74 -4.19 8.04 -12.03
CA PRO A 74 -5.53 8.63 -12.01
C PRO A 74 -5.45 10.14 -11.83
N SER A 75 -6.32 10.90 -12.51
CA SER A 75 -6.33 12.36 -12.39
C SER A 75 -6.45 12.79 -10.92
N ASP A 76 -5.78 13.85 -10.54
CA ASP A 76 -5.84 14.38 -9.16
C ASP A 76 -7.28 14.67 -8.72
N GLU A 77 -8.15 15.04 -9.66
CA GLU A 77 -9.58 15.26 -9.39
C GLU A 77 -10.31 13.94 -9.05
N ARG A 78 -10.08 12.85 -9.81
CA ARG A 78 -10.62 11.52 -9.48
C ARG A 78 -10.18 11.08 -8.11
N LEU A 79 -8.89 11.17 -7.83
CA LEU A 79 -8.31 10.78 -6.54
C LEU A 79 -8.85 11.59 -5.37
N LEU A 80 -9.05 12.90 -5.57
CA LEU A 80 -9.64 13.76 -4.55
C LEU A 80 -11.10 13.38 -4.26
N ASN A 81 -11.87 13.08 -5.30
CA ASN A 81 -13.26 12.64 -5.15
C ASN A 81 -13.33 11.26 -4.49
N LEU A 82 -12.47 10.32 -4.90
CA LEU A 82 -12.36 9.00 -4.28
C LEU A 82 -11.98 9.12 -2.80
N ALA A 83 -10.97 9.94 -2.46
CA ALA A 83 -10.56 10.17 -1.08
C ALA A 83 -11.71 10.73 -0.21
N LYS A 84 -12.53 11.64 -0.74
CA LYS A 84 -13.72 12.14 -0.03
C LYS A 84 -14.70 11.01 0.27
N LYS A 85 -15.06 10.20 -0.74
CA LYS A 85 -15.98 9.06 -0.60
C LYS A 85 -15.44 8.01 0.38
N MET A 86 -14.16 7.65 0.28
CA MET A 86 -13.52 6.72 1.23
C MET A 86 -13.63 7.22 2.68
N ARG A 87 -13.38 8.51 2.91
CA ARG A 87 -13.49 9.12 4.24
C ARG A 87 -14.92 9.10 4.77
N GLU A 88 -15.92 9.24 3.90
CA GLU A 88 -17.33 9.17 4.27
C GLU A 88 -17.76 7.78 4.76
N CYS A 89 -17.09 6.71 4.32
CA CYS A 89 -17.31 5.36 4.84
C CYS A 89 -16.89 5.21 6.31
N PHE A 90 -15.97 6.05 6.79
CA PHE A 90 -15.45 5.99 8.16
C PHE A 90 -16.24 6.91 9.09
N PRO A 91 -16.34 6.55 10.41
CA PRO A 91 -17.06 7.36 11.37
C PRO A 91 -16.52 8.79 11.46
N GLU A 92 -17.37 9.70 11.85
CA GLU A 92 -16.97 11.05 12.22
C GLU A 92 -16.34 11.08 13.60
N GLY A 93 -15.48 12.09 13.82
CA GLY A 93 -14.89 12.33 15.13
C GLY A 93 -13.52 11.71 15.31
N LYS A 94 -13.08 11.75 16.57
CA LYS A 94 -11.74 11.30 16.98
C LYS A 94 -11.78 9.84 17.45
N MET A 95 -10.70 9.15 17.17
CA MET A 95 -10.45 7.82 17.73
C MET A 95 -10.32 7.95 19.27
N PRO A 96 -11.05 7.13 20.07
CA PRO A 96 -11.02 7.20 21.52
C PRO A 96 -9.60 7.13 22.10
N GLY A 97 -9.27 8.06 22.99
CA GLY A 97 -7.96 8.11 23.66
C GLY A 97 -6.83 8.67 22.80
N THR A 98 -7.12 9.22 21.62
CA THR A 98 -6.12 9.79 20.72
C THR A 98 -6.50 11.18 20.22
N PRO A 99 -5.54 12.01 19.76
CA PRO A 99 -5.85 13.28 19.10
C PRO A 99 -6.29 13.12 17.64
N TYR A 100 -6.25 11.91 17.06
CA TYR A 100 -6.42 11.67 15.64
C TYR A 100 -7.88 11.46 15.25
N TYR A 101 -8.26 11.99 14.07
CA TYR A 101 -9.58 11.79 13.48
C TYR A 101 -9.57 10.54 12.58
N TYR A 102 -10.64 9.72 12.65
CA TYR A 102 -10.79 8.53 11.79
C TYR A 102 -10.61 8.86 10.31
N ARG A 103 -11.21 9.97 9.88
CA ARG A 103 -11.25 10.40 8.49
C ARG A 103 -9.94 10.99 7.97
N CYS A 104 -8.92 11.29 8.80
CA CYS A 104 -7.68 12.00 8.44
C CYS A 104 -7.89 13.11 7.37
N ASN A 105 -6.86 13.67 6.76
CA ASN A 105 -7.04 14.67 5.71
C ASN A 105 -7.05 14.05 4.31
N ASN A 106 -7.64 14.76 3.32
CA ASN A 106 -7.71 14.27 1.94
C ASN A 106 -6.34 14.05 1.32
N GLY A 107 -5.37 14.93 1.58
CA GLY A 107 -4.03 14.84 1.00
C GLY A 107 -3.29 13.55 1.39
N GLU A 108 -3.42 13.12 2.65
CA GLU A 108 -2.85 11.84 3.09
C GLU A 108 -3.48 10.64 2.39
N VAL A 109 -4.81 10.69 2.18
CA VAL A 109 -5.53 9.62 1.47
C VAL A 109 -5.14 9.60 0.00
N VAL A 110 -5.13 10.76 -0.67
CA VAL A 110 -4.73 10.90 -2.08
C VAL A 110 -3.31 10.38 -2.29
N LYS A 111 -2.34 10.78 -1.45
CA LYS A 111 -0.95 10.31 -1.55
C LYS A 111 -0.86 8.79 -1.47
N LYS A 112 -1.57 8.18 -0.51
CA LYS A 112 -1.57 6.72 -0.36
C LYS A 112 -2.30 6.01 -1.49
N MET A 113 -3.38 6.59 -2.03
CA MET A 113 -4.09 6.01 -3.16
C MET A 113 -3.28 6.08 -4.46
N LYS A 114 -2.52 7.16 -4.69
CA LYS A 114 -1.56 7.20 -5.81
C LYS A 114 -0.59 6.02 -5.75
N LYS A 115 0.03 5.80 -4.59
CA LYS A 115 0.92 4.67 -4.37
C LYS A 115 0.21 3.33 -4.56
N PHE A 116 -1.03 3.21 -4.07
CA PHE A 116 -1.83 2.00 -4.19
C PHE A 116 -2.07 1.62 -5.66
N PHE A 117 -2.51 2.55 -6.49
CA PHE A 117 -2.73 2.31 -7.91
C PHE A 117 -1.45 1.94 -8.68
N LEU A 118 -0.30 2.50 -8.28
CA LEU A 118 0.98 2.11 -8.87
C LEU A 118 1.40 0.68 -8.54
N GLN A 119 1.09 0.24 -7.33
CA GLN A 119 1.53 -1.08 -6.84
C GLN A 119 0.58 -2.21 -7.22
N TYR A 120 -0.73 -1.95 -7.15
CA TYR A 120 -1.78 -2.96 -7.33
C TYR A 120 -2.58 -2.81 -8.62
N GLY A 121 -2.28 -1.76 -9.42
CA GLY A 121 -3.01 -1.49 -10.65
C GLY A 121 -4.34 -0.74 -10.43
N GLU A 122 -5.13 -0.63 -11.49
CA GLU A 122 -6.38 0.11 -11.46
C GLU A 122 -7.54 -0.74 -10.94
N TYR A 123 -8.26 -0.17 -9.97
CA TYR A 123 -9.56 -0.62 -9.51
C TYR A 123 -10.59 0.47 -9.76
N SER A 124 -11.85 0.10 -9.91
CA SER A 124 -12.95 1.08 -9.98
C SER A 124 -13.18 1.76 -8.63
N ASP A 125 -13.70 2.98 -8.67
CA ASP A 125 -14.04 3.72 -7.45
C ASP A 125 -15.08 2.95 -6.62
N GLU A 126 -16.01 2.26 -7.29
CA GLU A 126 -17.07 1.46 -6.68
C GLU A 126 -16.50 0.28 -5.89
N GLU A 127 -15.52 -0.44 -6.44
CA GLU A 127 -14.86 -1.56 -5.77
C GLU A 127 -14.13 -1.11 -4.51
N ILE A 128 -13.40 0.01 -4.60
CA ILE A 128 -12.67 0.58 -3.46
C ILE A 128 -13.63 1.03 -2.36
N ILE A 129 -14.74 1.69 -2.72
CA ILE A 129 -15.74 2.14 -1.75
C ILE A 129 -16.45 0.97 -1.10
N GLU A 130 -16.75 -0.09 -1.86
CA GLU A 130 -17.35 -1.31 -1.31
C GLU A 130 -16.40 -2.01 -0.34
N ALA A 131 -15.10 -2.11 -0.66
CA ALA A 131 -14.08 -2.62 0.25
C ALA A 131 -14.00 -1.78 1.54
N CYS A 132 -14.07 -0.44 1.44
CA CYS A 132 -14.13 0.45 2.61
C CYS A 132 -15.35 0.16 3.50
N LYS A 133 -16.53 0.00 2.91
CA LYS A 133 -17.78 -0.28 3.65
C LYS A 133 -17.71 -1.63 4.36
N ARG A 134 -17.26 -2.70 3.66
CA ARG A 134 -17.07 -4.03 4.25
C ARG A 134 -16.07 -3.99 5.40
N PHE A 135 -14.94 -3.30 5.21
CA PHE A 135 -13.95 -3.12 6.27
C PHE A 135 -14.53 -2.43 7.51
N VAL A 136 -15.25 -1.33 7.36
CA VAL A 136 -15.85 -0.62 8.49
C VAL A 136 -16.97 -1.47 9.14
N ALA A 137 -17.77 -2.17 8.34
CA ALA A 137 -18.84 -3.04 8.82
C ALA A 137 -18.30 -4.21 9.65
N SER A 138 -17.10 -4.75 9.35
CA SER A 138 -16.47 -5.85 10.10
C SER A 138 -16.23 -5.52 11.59
N PHE A 139 -16.21 -4.24 11.96
CA PHE A 139 -16.11 -3.80 13.36
C PHE A 139 -17.44 -3.82 14.12
N ASN A 140 -18.57 -4.14 13.48
CA ASN A 140 -19.89 -4.27 14.10
C ASN A 140 -20.29 -3.08 14.99
N GLY A 141 -19.95 -1.85 14.58
CA GLY A 141 -20.19 -0.63 15.34
C GLY A 141 -19.23 -0.37 16.50
N ASN A 142 -18.32 -1.29 16.81
CA ASN A 142 -17.28 -1.09 17.82
C ASN A 142 -16.04 -0.43 17.21
N TYR A 143 -16.12 0.86 17.00
CA TYR A 143 -15.04 1.61 16.33
C TYR A 143 -13.82 1.90 17.20
N ARG A 144 -13.79 1.45 18.47
CA ARG A 144 -12.62 1.67 19.35
C ARG A 144 -11.29 1.19 18.74
N TYR A 145 -11.35 0.11 17.95
CA TYR A 145 -10.19 -0.51 17.31
C TYR A 145 -10.13 -0.28 15.80
N LEU A 146 -11.09 0.46 15.25
CA LEU A 146 -11.09 0.80 13.84
C LEU A 146 -9.90 1.73 13.54
N PRO A 147 -8.97 1.35 12.66
CA PRO A 147 -7.85 2.21 12.30
C PRO A 147 -8.31 3.41 11.46
N LEU A 148 -7.44 4.41 11.33
CA LEU A 148 -7.69 5.57 10.47
C LEU A 148 -7.74 5.13 8.99
N VAL A 149 -8.47 5.87 8.14
CA VAL A 149 -8.55 5.62 6.68
C VAL A 149 -7.17 5.37 6.07
N LYS A 150 -6.18 6.17 6.41
CA LYS A 150 -4.82 6.02 5.88
C LYS A 150 -4.14 4.70 6.23
N TYR A 151 -4.52 4.06 7.34
CA TYR A 151 -4.00 2.76 7.76
C TYR A 151 -4.81 1.59 7.20
N PHE A 152 -6.00 1.84 6.70
CA PHE A 152 -6.72 0.90 5.85
C PHE A 152 -6.06 0.76 4.48
N ILE A 153 -5.56 1.87 3.90
CA ILE A 153 -4.85 1.82 2.62
C ILE A 153 -3.49 1.15 2.80
N TYR A 154 -2.66 1.63 3.74
CA TYR A 154 -1.36 1.06 4.07
C TYR A 154 -1.05 1.18 5.56
N LYS A 155 -0.59 0.10 6.15
CA LYS A 155 -0.05 0.04 7.52
C LYS A 155 1.27 -0.69 7.56
N MET A 156 2.08 -0.42 8.58
CA MET A 156 3.27 -1.22 8.88
C MET A 156 2.84 -2.46 9.66
N LYS A 157 3.32 -3.61 9.26
CA LYS A 157 3.14 -4.90 9.93
C LYS A 157 4.51 -5.44 10.33
N ASP A 158 4.61 -5.98 11.54
CA ASP A 158 5.81 -6.67 11.97
C ASP A 158 5.78 -8.09 11.40
N GLU A 159 6.78 -8.44 10.59
CA GLU A 159 6.99 -9.79 10.07
C GLU A 159 8.28 -10.36 10.63
N LYS A 160 8.26 -11.65 10.95
CA LYS A 160 9.45 -12.38 11.38
C LYS A 160 10.06 -13.08 10.18
N ASP A 161 11.37 -12.93 10.00
CA ASP A 161 12.11 -13.73 9.05
C ASP A 161 12.35 -15.15 9.59
N GLU A 162 12.96 -16.00 8.77
CA GLU A 162 13.30 -17.40 9.13
C GLU A 162 14.29 -17.48 10.31
N GLU A 163 15.05 -16.41 10.58
CA GLU A 163 15.98 -16.30 11.68
C GLU A 163 15.36 -15.75 12.95
N GLY A 164 14.04 -15.36 12.91
CA GLY A 164 13.29 -14.84 14.03
C GLY A 164 13.44 -13.32 14.26
N ASN A 165 14.14 -12.60 13.35
CA ASN A 165 14.26 -11.14 13.43
C ASN A 165 12.94 -10.49 12.99
N ILE A 166 12.55 -9.41 13.68
CA ILE A 166 11.34 -8.65 13.36
C ILE A 166 11.67 -7.54 12.37
N HIS A 167 11.03 -7.60 11.21
CA HIS A 167 11.09 -6.56 10.19
C HIS A 167 9.73 -5.88 10.04
N LYS A 168 9.76 -4.56 9.84
CA LYS A 168 8.54 -3.82 9.51
C LYS A 168 8.33 -3.84 8.01
N VAL A 169 7.25 -4.46 7.59
CA VAL A 169 6.83 -4.54 6.18
C VAL A 169 5.57 -3.71 5.98
N GLU A 170 5.53 -2.96 4.89
CA GLU A 170 4.33 -2.24 4.53
C GLU A 170 3.32 -3.20 3.93
N HIS A 171 2.10 -3.14 4.44
CA HIS A 171 1.01 -4.03 4.08
C HIS A 171 -0.25 -3.22 3.77
N SER A 172 -1.04 -3.64 2.78
CA SER A 172 -2.27 -2.98 2.38
C SER A 172 -3.51 -3.79 2.75
N PRO A 173 -4.22 -3.46 3.84
CA PRO A 173 -5.51 -4.07 4.12
C PRO A 173 -6.55 -3.83 3.02
N LEU A 174 -6.47 -2.71 2.30
CA LEU A 174 -7.35 -2.44 1.16
C LEU A 174 -7.17 -3.49 0.06
N ALA A 175 -5.91 -3.87 -0.25
CA ALA A 175 -5.64 -4.92 -1.23
C ALA A 175 -6.26 -6.25 -0.80
N ASP A 176 -6.11 -6.64 0.47
CA ASP A 176 -6.71 -7.86 1.00
C ASP A 176 -8.25 -7.87 0.79
N TYR A 177 -8.91 -6.75 1.07
CA TYR A 177 -10.37 -6.63 0.92
C TYR A 177 -10.83 -6.58 -0.54
N LEU A 178 -9.97 -6.18 -1.47
CA LEU A 178 -10.26 -6.19 -2.90
C LEU A 178 -10.05 -7.59 -3.50
N GLU A 179 -9.04 -8.33 -3.05
CA GLU A 179 -8.74 -9.68 -3.51
C GLU A 179 -9.72 -10.72 -2.95
N ASN A 180 -10.12 -10.58 -1.67
CA ASN A 180 -10.97 -11.55 -0.96
C ASN A 180 -12.47 -11.20 -1.07
N LYS A 181 -12.95 -10.88 -2.26
CA LYS A 181 -14.39 -10.56 -2.49
C LYS A 181 -15.35 -11.70 -2.15
N GLU A 182 -14.89 -12.96 -2.14
CA GLU A 182 -15.75 -14.14 -2.08
C GLU A 182 -15.79 -14.82 -0.69
N GLU A 183 -14.81 -14.61 0.19
CA GLU A 183 -14.75 -15.32 1.47
C GLU A 183 -15.66 -14.77 2.57
N ASP A 184 -16.06 -13.50 2.50
CA ASP A 184 -16.89 -12.86 3.54
C ASP A 184 -18.34 -13.36 3.60
N ASN A 185 -18.81 -14.08 2.57
CA ASN A 185 -20.16 -14.66 2.58
C ASN A 185 -20.24 -16.02 3.30
N THR A 186 -19.11 -16.67 3.60
CA THR A 186 -19.09 -18.00 4.24
C THR A 186 -18.83 -17.97 5.74
N ILE A 187 -18.27 -16.89 6.29
CA ILE A 187 -17.94 -16.81 7.72
C ILE A 187 -19.17 -16.52 8.59
N ASN A 188 -20.22 -15.90 8.04
CA ASN A 188 -21.44 -15.61 8.81
C ASN A 188 -22.40 -16.81 8.96
N SER A 189 -22.15 -17.96 8.31
CA SER A 189 -23.00 -19.14 8.47
C SER A 189 -22.48 -20.18 9.48
N ASN A 190 -21.25 -20.08 9.96
CA ASN A 190 -20.63 -21.06 10.86
C ASN A 190 -20.41 -20.61 12.30
N SER A 191 -20.82 -19.37 12.67
CA SER A 191 -20.64 -18.88 14.05
C SER A 191 -21.69 -19.37 15.05
N ASP A 192 -22.79 -19.97 14.58
CA ASP A 192 -23.86 -20.44 15.49
C ASP A 192 -23.71 -21.91 15.93
N ASP A 193 -22.83 -22.70 15.29
CA ASP A 193 -22.77 -24.15 15.53
C ASP A 193 -21.84 -24.55 16.71
N TRP A 194 -20.95 -23.68 17.17
CA TRP A 194 -20.06 -24.03 18.28
C TRP A 194 -20.64 -23.67 19.66
N LEU A 195 -21.69 -22.85 19.72
CA LEU A 195 -22.37 -22.48 20.98
C LEU A 195 -23.38 -23.54 21.47
N MET A 196 -23.75 -24.51 20.64
CA MET A 196 -24.72 -25.56 21.00
C MET A 196 -24.08 -26.83 21.62
N ASN A 197 -22.76 -27.02 21.53
CA ASN A 197 -22.09 -28.24 22.00
C ASN A 197 -21.42 -28.11 23.38
N SER A 198 -21.72 -27.07 24.19
CA SER A 198 -21.15 -26.92 25.54
C SER A 198 -22.15 -27.18 26.69
N ARG A 199 -23.25 -27.87 26.39
CA ARG A 199 -24.19 -28.33 27.44
C ARG A 199 -24.51 -29.82 27.26
N ASN A 200 -23.60 -30.65 27.70
CA ASN A 200 -23.88 -31.97 28.26
C ASN A 200 -22.69 -32.38 29.17
#